data_8edf4fe2b0f303a642b9b73cd21206c9
#
_entry.id   8edf4fe2b0f303a642b9b73cd21206c9
#
_cell.length_a   1.000
_cell.length_b   1.000
_cell.length_c   1.000
_cell.angle_alpha   90.00
_cell.angle_beta   90.00
_cell.angle_gamma   90.00
#
_symmetry.space_group_name_H-M   'P 1'
#
loop_
_entity.id
_entity.type
_entity.pdbx_description
1 polymer ?
#
loop_
_entity_poly.entity_id
_entity_poly.type
_entity_poly.pdbx_seq_one_letter_code
_entity_poly.pdbx_strand_id
1 'polypeptide(L)'
;HSSQYINDLANGNTCVAIGWAGDVLQAKNRAAEAKNGVNIAYSIPKEGALAFFDMMAIPKDAKNLDEAYQWLNYIMDPKVIAHISDKMFYANGNKASLPLVSEAVRNNPGIFPTPETMSRLFVLKVQEPKLDRVRTRAWTKVKSGK
;
A
#
# COMPACT_ATOMS: atom_id res chain seq x y z
N HIS A 1 6.35 -14.07 4.85
CA HIS A 1 5.45 -14.00 3.70
C HIS A 1 4.75 -12.65 3.66
N SER A 2 4.57 -12.06 2.49
CA SER A 2 4.13 -10.66 2.36
C SER A 2 2.73 -10.34 2.88
N SER A 3 1.83 -11.30 3.00
CA SER A 3 0.45 -11.08 3.46
C SER A 3 0.09 -11.76 4.78
N GLN A 4 0.97 -12.57 5.35
CA GLN A 4 0.69 -13.29 6.60
C GLN A 4 0.48 -12.32 7.78
N TYR A 5 1.25 -11.23 7.84
CA TYR A 5 1.19 -10.27 8.94
C TYR A 5 -0.18 -9.61 9.12
N ILE A 6 -1.03 -9.56 8.08
CA ILE A 6 -2.39 -9.03 8.17
C ILE A 6 -3.21 -9.86 9.17
N ASN A 7 -3.16 -11.20 9.04
CA ASN A 7 -3.86 -12.10 9.95
C ASN A 7 -3.19 -12.14 11.32
N ASP A 8 -1.86 -12.12 11.37
CA ASP A 8 -1.12 -12.13 12.63
C ASP A 8 -1.39 -10.90 13.48
N LEU A 9 -1.47 -9.71 12.85
CA LEU A 9 -1.92 -8.49 13.52
C LEU A 9 -3.37 -8.58 13.96
N ALA A 10 -4.28 -9.01 13.07
CA ALA A 10 -5.72 -9.07 13.37
C ALA A 10 -6.05 -10.03 14.51
N ASN A 11 -5.27 -11.09 14.67
CA ASN A 11 -5.42 -12.08 15.74
C ASN A 11 -4.61 -11.78 17.01
N GLY A 12 -3.79 -10.70 17.00
CA GLY A 12 -2.94 -10.36 18.13
C GLY A 12 -1.70 -11.24 18.30
N ASN A 13 -1.35 -12.02 17.27
CA ASN A 13 -0.16 -12.89 17.29
C ASN A 13 1.14 -12.08 17.11
N THR A 14 1.05 -10.85 16.61
CA THR A 14 2.17 -9.94 16.37
C THR A 14 1.85 -8.58 16.96
N CYS A 15 2.75 -8.04 17.80
CA CYS A 15 2.58 -6.73 18.43
C CYS A 15 3.02 -5.57 17.53
N VAL A 16 4.02 -5.79 16.66
CA VAL A 16 4.60 -4.77 15.76
C VAL A 16 4.92 -5.41 14.42
N ALA A 17 4.53 -4.75 13.35
CA ALA A 17 4.87 -5.16 11.99
C ALA A 17 5.21 -3.95 11.13
N ILE A 18 6.13 -4.11 10.19
CA ILE A 18 6.32 -3.18 9.07
C ILE A 18 5.43 -3.69 7.93
N GLY A 19 4.50 -2.85 7.49
CA GLY A 19 3.51 -3.25 6.50
C GLY A 19 2.98 -2.06 5.69
N TRP A 20 2.20 -2.38 4.69
CA TRP A 20 1.53 -1.41 3.85
C TRP A 20 0.31 -0.81 4.57
N ALA A 21 0.05 0.47 4.34
CA ALA A 21 -1.04 1.20 5.00
C ALA A 21 -2.39 0.47 4.87
N GLY A 22 -2.79 0.11 3.65
CA GLY A 22 -4.05 -0.56 3.40
C GLY A 22 -4.15 -1.94 4.07
N ASP A 23 -3.07 -2.70 4.07
CA ASP A 23 -3.03 -4.02 4.71
C ASP A 23 -3.21 -3.92 6.24
N VAL A 24 -2.53 -2.96 6.87
CA VAL A 24 -2.65 -2.73 8.32
C VAL A 24 -4.05 -2.24 8.69
N LEU A 25 -4.65 -1.39 7.87
CA LEU A 25 -6.02 -0.92 8.08
C LEU A 25 -7.05 -2.02 7.83
N GLN A 26 -6.81 -2.93 6.89
CA GLN A 26 -7.61 -4.16 6.74
C GLN A 26 -7.50 -5.06 7.98
N ALA A 27 -6.28 -5.25 8.52
CA ALA A 27 -6.10 -6.00 9.76
C ALA A 27 -6.89 -5.38 10.92
N LYS A 28 -6.87 -4.03 11.04
CA LYS A 28 -7.66 -3.30 12.03
C LYS A 28 -9.16 -3.58 11.90
N ASN A 29 -9.69 -3.54 10.69
CA ASN A 29 -11.10 -3.81 10.45
C ASN A 29 -11.47 -5.25 10.78
N ARG A 30 -10.64 -6.23 10.38
CA ARG A 30 -10.84 -7.65 10.72
C ARG A 30 -10.86 -7.87 12.23
N ALA A 31 -9.96 -7.25 12.99
CA ALA A 31 -9.95 -7.33 14.45
C ALA A 31 -11.24 -6.75 15.07
N ALA A 32 -11.70 -5.61 14.55
CA ALA A 32 -12.95 -4.97 15.02
C ALA A 32 -14.19 -5.83 14.71
N GLU A 33 -14.26 -6.41 13.51
CA GLU A 33 -15.34 -7.32 13.11
C GLU A 33 -15.36 -8.60 13.96
N ALA A 34 -14.19 -9.17 14.25
CA ALA A 34 -14.03 -10.35 15.08
C ALA A 34 -14.32 -10.09 16.57
N LYS A 35 -14.37 -8.81 17.00
CA LYS A 35 -14.58 -8.40 18.40
C LYS A 35 -13.66 -9.12 19.40
N ASN A 36 -12.43 -9.41 18.97
CA ASN A 36 -11.45 -10.18 19.73
C ASN A 36 -10.62 -9.34 20.72
N GLY A 37 -10.93 -8.04 20.87
CA GLY A 37 -10.23 -7.14 21.78
C GLY A 37 -8.89 -6.60 21.26
N VAL A 38 -8.45 -7.00 20.08
CA VAL A 38 -7.21 -6.51 19.46
C VAL A 38 -7.41 -5.12 18.91
N ASN A 39 -6.55 -4.18 19.32
CA ASN A 39 -6.57 -2.80 18.86
C ASN A 39 -5.32 -2.51 18.03
N ILE A 40 -5.49 -2.14 16.75
CA ILE A 40 -4.41 -1.92 15.81
C ILE A 40 -4.34 -0.43 15.44
N ALA A 41 -3.14 0.14 15.53
CA ALA A 41 -2.83 1.48 15.06
C ALA A 41 -1.83 1.40 13.89
N TYR A 42 -1.94 2.35 12.96
CA TYR A 42 -0.98 2.55 11.88
C TYR A 42 -0.34 3.93 12.01
N SER A 43 0.96 4.01 11.82
CA SER A 43 1.70 5.27 11.86
C SER A 43 2.80 5.27 10.80
N ILE A 44 2.94 6.37 10.09
CA ILE A 44 4.11 6.64 9.24
C ILE A 44 5.21 7.18 10.16
N PRO A 45 6.43 6.59 10.14
CA PRO A 45 7.53 7.08 10.98
C PRO A 45 7.86 8.55 10.72
N LYS A 46 8.29 9.26 11.76
CA LYS A 46 8.71 10.68 11.65
C LYS A 46 9.92 10.88 10.73
N GLU A 47 10.74 9.86 10.59
CA GLU A 47 11.91 9.82 9.72
C GLU A 47 11.54 9.71 8.24
N GLY A 48 10.30 9.36 7.93
CA GLY A 48 9.79 9.10 6.59
C GLY A 48 9.55 7.61 6.33
N ALA A 49 9.04 7.31 5.16
CA ALA A 49 8.75 5.95 4.72
C ALA A 49 8.88 5.82 3.21
N LEU A 50 8.96 4.58 2.74
CA LEU A 50 8.89 4.27 1.33
C LEU A 50 7.48 4.55 0.79
N ALA A 51 7.40 5.39 -0.25
CA ALA A 51 6.22 5.51 -1.08
C ALA A 51 6.32 4.52 -2.25
N PHE A 52 5.32 3.68 -2.39
CA PHE A 52 5.20 2.73 -3.48
C PHE A 52 3.97 3.06 -4.32
N PHE A 53 4.12 2.95 -5.63
CA PHE A 53 3.05 3.23 -6.58
C PHE A 53 2.79 1.99 -7.43
N ASP A 54 1.60 1.42 -7.29
CA ASP A 54 1.12 0.40 -8.22
C ASP A 54 0.75 1.06 -9.55
N MET A 55 1.28 0.52 -10.63
CA MET A 55 1.07 1.04 -11.98
C MET A 55 0.63 -0.08 -12.91
N MET A 56 -0.26 0.24 -13.83
CA MET A 56 -0.64 -0.65 -14.91
C MET A 56 0.12 -0.26 -16.19
N ALA A 57 0.59 -1.27 -16.91
CA ALA A 57 1.26 -1.08 -18.20
C ALA A 57 0.72 -2.07 -19.24
N ILE A 58 0.65 -1.63 -20.48
CA ILE A 58 0.28 -2.48 -21.61
C ILE A 58 1.59 -2.92 -22.28
N PRO A 59 1.92 -4.23 -22.37
CA PRO A 59 3.07 -4.72 -23.12
C PRO A 59 3.00 -4.31 -24.58
N LYS A 60 4.15 -4.06 -25.20
CA LYS A 60 4.23 -3.59 -26.60
C LYS A 60 3.60 -4.57 -27.60
N ASP A 61 3.63 -5.83 -27.29
CA ASP A 61 3.12 -6.95 -28.11
C ASP A 61 1.74 -7.47 -27.66
N ALA A 62 1.04 -6.71 -26.81
CA ALA A 62 -0.31 -7.05 -26.38
C ALA A 62 -1.25 -7.11 -27.61
N LYS A 63 -2.06 -8.18 -27.67
CA LYS A 63 -2.97 -8.41 -28.78
C LYS A 63 -4.33 -7.72 -28.62
N ASN A 64 -4.78 -7.55 -27.37
CA ASN A 64 -6.10 -7.01 -27.01
C ASN A 64 -5.95 -5.56 -26.50
N LEU A 65 -5.48 -4.67 -27.37
CA LEU A 65 -5.19 -3.27 -27.00
C LEU A 65 -6.45 -2.49 -26.65
N ASP A 66 -7.52 -2.67 -27.41
CA ASP A 66 -8.77 -1.93 -27.21
C ASP A 66 -9.40 -2.28 -25.86
N GLU A 67 -9.43 -3.55 -25.49
CA GLU A 67 -9.93 -4.02 -24.21
C GLU A 67 -9.03 -3.54 -23.06
N ALA A 68 -7.72 -3.52 -23.26
CA ALA A 68 -6.78 -2.98 -22.28
C ALA A 68 -7.02 -1.49 -22.03
N TYR A 69 -7.24 -0.70 -23.07
CA TYR A 69 -7.58 0.72 -22.93
C TYR A 69 -8.95 0.93 -22.28
N GLN A 70 -9.96 0.11 -22.62
CA GLN A 70 -11.27 0.16 -21.97
C GLN A 70 -11.15 -0.11 -20.46
N TRP A 71 -10.35 -1.12 -20.08
CA TRP A 71 -10.07 -1.41 -18.68
C TRP A 71 -9.36 -0.26 -17.96
N LEU A 72 -8.31 0.32 -18.57
CA LEU A 72 -7.60 1.44 -17.98
C LEU A 72 -8.52 2.66 -17.79
N ASN A 73 -9.33 2.97 -18.79
CA ASN A 73 -10.31 4.06 -18.71
C ASN A 73 -11.36 3.81 -17.63
N TYR A 74 -11.83 2.58 -17.47
CA TYR A 74 -12.77 2.20 -16.43
C TYR A 74 -12.16 2.39 -15.03
N ILE A 75 -10.94 1.89 -14.80
CA ILE A 75 -10.26 2.06 -13.51
C ILE A 75 -9.95 3.52 -13.21
N MET A 76 -9.68 4.34 -14.22
CA MET A 76 -9.44 5.78 -14.04
C MET A 76 -10.71 6.62 -13.85
N ASP A 77 -11.89 6.04 -14.03
CA ASP A 77 -13.14 6.76 -13.71
C ASP A 77 -13.12 7.20 -12.25
N PRO A 78 -13.39 8.49 -11.94
CA PRO A 78 -13.31 9.00 -10.58
C PRO A 78 -14.19 8.26 -9.57
N LYS A 79 -15.36 7.78 -9.98
CA LYS A 79 -16.28 7.04 -9.11
C LYS A 79 -15.73 5.62 -8.82
N VAL A 80 -15.18 4.98 -9.83
CA VAL A 80 -14.62 3.62 -9.71
C VAL A 80 -13.40 3.65 -8.79
N ILE A 81 -12.44 4.53 -9.05
CA ILE A 81 -11.21 4.56 -8.26
C ILE A 81 -11.44 5.08 -6.84
N ALA A 82 -12.42 5.96 -6.62
CA ALA A 82 -12.82 6.37 -5.27
C ALA A 82 -13.35 5.18 -4.47
N HIS A 83 -14.21 4.37 -5.08
CA HIS A 83 -14.72 3.15 -4.44
C HIS A 83 -13.61 2.14 -4.12
N ILE A 84 -12.63 2.00 -5.00
CA ILE A 84 -11.46 1.15 -4.76
C ILE A 84 -10.66 1.68 -3.55
N SER A 85 -10.41 3.00 -3.47
CA SER A 85 -9.73 3.59 -2.31
C SER A 85 -10.47 3.34 -1.00
N ASP A 86 -11.80 3.45 -1.00
CA ASP A 86 -12.63 3.20 0.18
C ASP A 86 -12.57 1.73 0.64
N LYS A 87 -12.48 0.80 -0.30
CA LYS A 87 -12.44 -0.63 0.01
C LYS A 87 -11.06 -1.14 0.39
N MET A 88 -10.03 -0.60 -0.25
CA MET A 88 -8.65 -1.10 -0.10
C MET A 88 -7.81 -0.28 0.88
N PHE A 89 -8.28 0.91 1.29
CA PHE A 89 -7.58 1.83 2.18
C PHE A 89 -6.24 2.32 1.63
N TYR A 90 -6.16 2.49 0.31
CA TYR A 90 -5.04 3.09 -0.38
C TYR A 90 -5.44 4.39 -1.07
N ALA A 91 -4.57 5.38 -1.02
CA ALA A 91 -4.73 6.59 -1.82
C ALA A 91 -4.60 6.24 -3.31
N ASN A 92 -5.17 7.09 -4.16
CA ASN A 92 -5.03 6.98 -5.62
C ASN A 92 -4.55 8.31 -6.22
N GLY A 93 -4.02 8.25 -7.44
CA GLY A 93 -3.48 9.41 -8.15
C GLY A 93 -4.52 10.25 -8.89
N ASN A 94 -5.80 9.89 -8.88
CA ASN A 94 -6.84 10.63 -9.58
C ASN A 94 -7.43 11.75 -8.71
N LYS A 95 -6.98 12.99 -8.94
CA LYS A 95 -7.44 14.15 -8.16
C LYS A 95 -8.97 14.35 -8.22
N ALA A 96 -9.61 13.99 -9.34
CA ALA A 96 -11.06 14.13 -9.49
C ALA A 96 -11.85 13.14 -8.62
N SER A 97 -11.22 12.08 -8.12
CA SER A 97 -11.86 11.12 -7.21
C SER A 97 -11.94 11.61 -5.76
N LEU A 98 -11.09 12.56 -5.35
CA LEU A 98 -10.99 12.98 -3.94
C LEU A 98 -12.34 13.40 -3.32
N PRO A 99 -13.20 14.18 -3.99
CA PRO A 99 -14.51 14.52 -3.42
C PRO A 99 -15.46 13.34 -3.28
N LEU A 100 -15.18 12.22 -3.98
CA LEU A 100 -16.01 11.03 -4.02
C LEU A 100 -15.53 9.94 -3.04
N VAL A 101 -14.30 10.05 -2.55
CA VAL A 101 -13.76 9.19 -1.49
C VAL A 101 -14.47 9.52 -0.17
N SER A 102 -14.84 8.50 0.60
CA SER A 102 -15.49 8.68 1.89
C SER A 102 -14.65 9.55 2.83
N GLU A 103 -15.32 10.32 3.66
CA GLU A 103 -14.66 11.26 4.57
C GLU A 103 -13.71 10.55 5.54
N ALA A 104 -14.08 9.39 6.01
CA ALA A 104 -13.26 8.56 6.91
C ALA A 104 -11.94 8.11 6.27
N VAL A 105 -11.93 7.81 4.98
CA VAL A 105 -10.73 7.42 4.23
C VAL A 105 -9.95 8.65 3.80
N ARG A 106 -10.62 9.66 3.25
CA ARG A 106 -9.98 10.88 2.75
C ARG A 106 -9.24 11.67 3.84
N ASN A 107 -9.80 11.72 5.05
CA ASN A 107 -9.22 12.46 6.17
C ASN A 107 -8.25 11.62 7.02
N ASN A 108 -7.99 10.38 6.63
CA ASN A 108 -7.04 9.52 7.32
C ASN A 108 -5.60 9.82 6.85
N PRO A 109 -4.71 10.39 7.70
CA PRO A 109 -3.35 10.73 7.31
C PRO A 109 -2.46 9.51 7.03
N GLY A 110 -2.88 8.31 7.43
CA GLY A 110 -2.23 7.05 7.07
C GLY A 110 -2.52 6.62 5.63
N ILE A 111 -3.61 7.13 5.01
CA ILE A 111 -4.02 6.83 3.63
C ILE A 111 -3.67 8.02 2.72
N PHE A 112 -4.10 9.23 3.11
CA PHE A 112 -3.80 10.48 2.42
C PHE A 112 -2.88 11.33 3.30
N PRO A 113 -1.54 11.14 3.20
CA PRO A 113 -0.59 11.82 4.05
C PRO A 113 -0.63 13.34 3.87
N THR A 114 -0.35 14.06 4.96
CA THR A 114 -0.23 15.52 4.90
C THR A 114 0.94 15.96 4.02
N PRO A 115 0.97 17.21 3.49
CA PRO A 115 2.11 17.72 2.73
C PRO A 115 3.44 17.60 3.49
N GLU A 116 3.43 17.80 4.79
CA GLU A 116 4.61 17.62 5.65
C GLU A 116 5.09 16.15 5.66
N THR A 117 4.19 15.19 5.82
CA THR A 117 4.54 13.76 5.75
C THR A 117 5.00 13.39 4.36
N MET A 118 4.32 13.88 3.30
CA MET A 118 4.71 13.64 1.91
C MET A 118 6.13 14.09 1.60
N SER A 119 6.60 15.20 2.18
CA SER A 119 7.97 15.71 1.97
C SER A 119 9.06 14.77 2.52
N ARG A 120 8.70 13.87 3.43
CA ARG A 120 9.61 12.88 4.04
C ARG A 120 9.52 11.50 3.40
N LEU A 121 8.56 11.29 2.49
CA LEU A 121 8.45 10.03 1.76
C LEU A 121 9.52 9.96 0.65
N PHE A 122 9.98 8.77 0.36
CA PHE A 122 10.92 8.53 -0.71
C PHE A 122 10.49 7.35 -1.58
N VAL A 123 10.90 7.35 -2.84
CA VAL A 123 10.70 6.24 -3.77
C VAL A 123 12.02 5.50 -3.99
N LEU A 124 11.95 4.20 -4.20
CA LEU A 124 13.13 3.43 -4.53
C LEU A 124 13.62 3.82 -5.93
N LYS A 125 14.92 4.06 -6.04
CA LYS A 125 15.59 4.20 -7.34
C LYS A 125 16.03 2.83 -7.82
N VAL A 126 16.03 2.64 -9.13
CA VAL A 126 16.66 1.46 -9.75
C VAL A 126 18.11 1.40 -9.30
N GLN A 127 18.50 0.28 -8.73
CA GLN A 127 19.85 0.08 -8.22
C GLN A 127 20.74 -0.55 -9.29
N GLU A 128 22.03 -0.24 -9.23
CA GLU A 128 23.01 -0.93 -10.07
C GLU A 128 23.07 -2.43 -9.71
N PRO A 129 23.26 -3.34 -10.69
CA PRO A 129 23.29 -4.78 -10.45
C PRO A 129 24.33 -5.23 -9.40
N LYS A 130 25.42 -4.48 -9.24
CA LYS A 130 26.45 -4.75 -8.21
C LYS A 130 25.88 -4.53 -6.81
N LEU A 131 25.16 -3.45 -6.60
CA LEU A 131 24.53 -3.11 -5.31
C LEU A 131 23.40 -4.10 -4.97
N ASP A 132 22.59 -4.48 -5.96
CA ASP A 132 21.55 -5.48 -5.79
C ASP A 132 22.12 -6.84 -5.32
N ARG A 133 23.24 -7.28 -5.86
CA ARG A 133 23.93 -8.51 -5.41
C ARG A 133 24.40 -8.41 -3.96
N VAL A 134 24.91 -7.24 -3.54
CA VAL A 134 25.32 -7.01 -2.16
C VAL A 134 24.11 -7.08 -1.22
N ARG A 135 23.05 -6.37 -1.58
CA ARG A 135 21.78 -6.34 -0.82
C ARG A 135 21.18 -7.74 -0.68
N THR A 136 21.12 -8.50 -1.76
CA THR A 136 20.58 -9.87 -1.76
C THR A 136 21.38 -10.79 -0.85
N ARG A 137 22.72 -10.70 -0.89
CA ARG A 137 23.60 -11.48 0.01
C ARG A 137 23.40 -11.09 1.47
N ALA A 138 23.33 -9.79 1.76
CA ALA A 138 23.09 -9.30 3.12
C ALA A 138 21.74 -9.79 3.65
N TRP A 139 20.68 -9.71 2.83
CA TRP A 139 19.36 -10.21 3.20
C TRP A 139 19.33 -11.72 3.42
N THR A 140 20.05 -12.48 2.60
CA THR A 140 20.19 -13.93 2.78
C THR A 140 20.85 -14.26 4.13
N LYS A 141 21.90 -13.54 4.51
CA LYS A 141 22.53 -13.69 5.83
C LYS A 141 21.55 -13.41 6.97
N VAL A 142 20.80 -12.33 6.89
CA VAL A 142 19.78 -11.99 7.90
C VAL A 142 18.76 -13.12 8.05
N LYS A 143 18.25 -13.65 6.92
CA LYS A 143 17.24 -14.73 6.97
C LYS A 143 17.78 -16.07 7.44
N SER A 144 19.05 -16.38 7.17
CA SER A 144 19.68 -17.65 7.56
C SER A 144 20.32 -17.63 8.93
N GLY A 145 20.42 -16.45 9.57
CA GLY A 145 21.10 -16.30 10.86
C GLY A 145 22.61 -16.49 10.82
N LYS A 146 23.23 -16.42 9.64
CA LYS A 146 24.67 -16.66 9.42
C LYS A 146 25.39 -15.36 9.07
#